data_a3b8c026e760348ccc7b3942065ef4af
#
_entry.id   a3b8c026e760348ccc7b3942065ef4af
#
_cell.length_a   1.000
_cell.length_b   1.000
_cell.length_c   1.000
_cell.angle_alpha   90.00
_cell.angle_beta   90.00
_cell.angle_gamma   90.00
#
_symmetry.space_group_name_H-M   'P 1'
#
loop_
_entity.id
_entity.type
_entity.pdbx_description
1 polymer ?
#
loop_
_entity_poly.entity_id
_entity_poly.type
_entity_poly.pdbx_seq_one_letter_code
_entity_poly.pdbx_strand_id
1 'polypeptide(L)'
;MSRIVEIERDSKPINIKVGFLPTEETTVYIKWAIYKKKHKFLWKTWYTFDYDLTIPYIPEKSLSAAERESNIKLELASIEVRHSIYQRILSKKMQLN
;
A
#
# COMPACT_ATOMS: atom_id res chain seq x y z
N MET A 1 -18.92 -0.48 21.16
CA MET A 1 -17.75 0.35 20.85
C MET A 1 -16.78 -0.35 19.93
N SER A 2 -16.22 0.38 18.97
CA SER A 2 -15.21 -0.14 18.08
C SER A 2 -13.84 0.42 18.45
N ARG A 3 -12.83 -0.41 18.41
CA ARG A 3 -11.46 0.00 18.68
C ARG A 3 -10.58 -0.37 17.48
N ILE A 4 -9.84 0.60 16.97
CA ILE A 4 -8.95 0.41 15.83
C ILE A 4 -7.51 0.43 16.32
N VAL A 5 -6.74 -0.58 15.94
CA VAL A 5 -5.33 -0.70 16.30
C VAL A 5 -4.52 -0.96 15.04
N GLU A 6 -3.46 -0.20 14.83
CA GLU A 6 -2.48 -0.50 13.79
C GLU A 6 -1.68 -1.73 14.23
N ILE A 7 -1.63 -2.74 13.39
CA ILE A 7 -0.95 -4.00 13.71
C ILE A 7 0.27 -4.26 12.86
N GLU A 8 0.38 -3.59 11.72
CA GLU A 8 1.51 -3.75 10.83
C GLU A 8 1.68 -2.51 9.96
N ARG A 9 2.91 -2.11 9.73
CA ARG A 9 3.25 -0.98 8.87
C ARG A 9 4.56 -1.30 8.16
N ASP A 10 4.60 -1.03 6.85
CA ASP A 10 5.81 -1.25 6.08
C ASP A 10 5.82 -0.35 4.84
N SER A 11 6.91 -0.39 4.11
CA SER A 11 7.05 0.34 2.87
C SER A 11 7.92 -0.44 1.88
N LYS A 12 7.69 -0.22 0.58
CA LYS A 12 8.48 -0.81 -0.48
C LYS A 12 9.17 0.29 -1.27
N PRO A 13 10.51 0.31 -1.35
CA PRO A 13 11.23 1.29 -2.15
C PRO A 13 11.14 0.95 -3.64
N ILE A 14 10.93 1.98 -4.45
CA ILE A 14 10.88 1.87 -5.91
C ILE A 14 11.76 2.96 -6.49
N ASN A 15 12.68 2.59 -7.35
CA ASN A 15 13.52 3.54 -8.09
C ASN A 15 12.78 3.98 -9.35
N ILE A 16 12.61 5.27 -9.51
CA ILE A 16 11.96 5.87 -10.68
C ILE A 16 12.84 6.94 -11.28
N LYS A 17 12.53 7.31 -12.52
CA LYS A 17 13.19 8.39 -13.22
C LYS A 17 12.21 9.53 -13.39
N VAL A 18 12.65 10.75 -13.08
CA VAL A 18 11.84 11.96 -13.20
C VAL A 18 12.55 13.00 -14.06
N GLY A 19 11.77 13.91 -14.64
CA GLY A 19 12.28 14.99 -15.46
C GLY A 19 12.45 14.62 -16.93
N PHE A 20 12.92 15.59 -17.69
CA PHE A 20 13.29 15.40 -19.09
C PHE A 20 14.78 15.07 -19.16
N LEU A 21 15.38 15.05 -20.31
CA LEU A 21 16.81 14.74 -20.43
C LEU A 21 17.71 15.86 -19.90
N PRO A 22 18.72 15.55 -19.04
CA PRO A 22 18.94 14.24 -18.41
C PRO A 22 17.91 13.97 -17.30
N THR A 23 17.43 12.72 -17.25
CA THR A 23 16.53 12.31 -16.19
C THR A 23 17.28 12.08 -14.88
N GLU A 24 16.64 12.39 -13.78
CA GLU A 24 17.16 12.08 -12.44
C GLU A 24 16.53 10.80 -11.91
N GLU A 25 17.35 9.94 -11.36
CA GLU A 25 16.87 8.74 -10.67
C GLU A 25 16.59 9.09 -9.21
N THR A 26 15.43 8.70 -8.71
CA THR A 26 15.06 8.93 -7.32
C THR A 26 14.38 7.69 -6.77
N THR A 27 14.41 7.54 -5.45
CA THR A 27 13.71 6.45 -4.76
C THR A 27 12.48 7.01 -4.11
N VAL A 28 11.34 6.39 -4.41
CA VAL A 28 10.06 6.67 -3.75
C VAL A 28 9.58 5.43 -3.03
N TYR A 29 8.64 5.59 -2.11
CA TYR A 29 8.18 4.50 -1.26
C TYR A 29 6.67 4.31 -1.40
N ILE A 30 6.26 3.06 -1.63
CA ILE A 30 4.87 2.66 -1.49
C ILE A 30 4.70 2.28 -0.02
N LYS A 31 3.90 3.05 0.71
CA LYS A 31 3.70 2.89 2.15
C LYS A 31 2.34 2.27 2.41
N TRP A 32 2.28 1.36 3.39
CA TRP A 32 1.02 0.76 3.77
C TRP A 32 1.00 0.43 5.26
N ALA A 33 -0.23 0.33 5.78
CA ALA A 33 -0.47 -0.07 7.15
C ALA A 33 -1.71 -0.94 7.19
N ILE A 34 -1.72 -1.93 8.07
CA ILE A 34 -2.87 -2.81 8.31
C ILE A 34 -3.42 -2.51 9.69
N TYR A 35 -4.73 -2.40 9.77
CA TYR A 35 -5.46 -2.10 11.00
C TYR A 35 -6.39 -3.24 11.34
N LYS A 36 -6.49 -3.53 12.63
CA LYS A 36 -7.44 -4.48 13.19
C LYS A 36 -8.49 -3.69 13.95
N LYS A 37 -9.74 -3.91 13.60
CA LYS A 37 -10.87 -3.27 14.25
C LYS A 37 -11.65 -4.31 15.06
N LYS A 38 -11.78 -4.07 16.35
CA LYS A 38 -12.57 -4.92 17.25
C LYS A 38 -13.99 -4.39 17.29
N HIS A 39 -14.94 -5.28 17.05
CA HIS A 39 -16.36 -5.00 17.15
C HIS A 39 -16.95 -5.77 18.31
N LYS A 40 -17.81 -5.11 19.04
CA LYS A 40 -18.51 -5.74 20.15
C LYS A 40 -19.99 -5.35 20.12
N PHE A 41 -20.85 -6.34 20.11
CA PHE A 41 -22.30 -6.14 20.17
C PHE A 41 -22.91 -7.21 21.06
N LEU A 42 -23.54 -6.79 22.18
CA LEU A 42 -24.07 -7.69 23.22
C LEU A 42 -22.94 -8.61 23.72
N TRP A 43 -23.10 -9.93 23.54
CA TRP A 43 -22.08 -10.92 23.91
C TRP A 43 -21.16 -11.33 22.77
N LYS A 44 -21.36 -10.78 21.56
CA LYS A 44 -20.55 -11.10 20.41
C LYS A 44 -19.37 -10.16 20.29
N THR A 45 -18.22 -10.73 19.99
CA THR A 45 -17.00 -9.97 19.65
C THR A 45 -16.46 -10.54 18.35
N TRP A 46 -16.15 -9.67 17.40
CA TRP A 46 -15.51 -10.08 16.16
C TRP A 46 -14.52 -9.02 15.70
N TYR A 47 -13.69 -9.38 14.73
CA TYR A 47 -12.65 -8.52 14.23
C TYR A 47 -12.76 -8.35 12.73
N THR A 48 -12.51 -7.15 12.25
CA THR A 48 -12.33 -6.87 10.83
C THR A 48 -10.96 -6.26 10.62
N PHE A 49 -10.47 -6.36 9.39
CA PHE A 49 -9.18 -5.80 9.01
C PHE A 49 -9.39 -4.79 7.90
N ASP A 50 -8.58 -3.75 7.94
CA ASP A 50 -8.56 -2.72 6.92
C ASP A 50 -7.12 -2.34 6.65
N TYR A 51 -6.88 -1.57 5.59
CA TYR A 51 -5.53 -1.12 5.28
C TYR A 51 -5.55 0.26 4.65
N ASP A 52 -4.46 0.98 4.84
CA ASP A 52 -4.14 2.21 4.13
C ASP A 52 -2.99 1.95 3.18
N LEU A 53 -3.07 2.49 1.99
CA LEU A 53 -2.04 2.35 0.97
C LEU A 53 -1.79 3.71 0.34
N THR A 54 -0.55 4.16 0.40
CA THR A 54 -0.12 5.41 -0.22
C THR A 54 0.85 5.08 -1.34
N ILE A 55 0.46 5.44 -2.57
CA ILE A 55 1.25 5.21 -3.77
C ILE A 55 1.66 6.57 -4.34
N PRO A 56 2.96 6.86 -4.42
CA PRO A 56 3.40 8.06 -5.12
C PRO A 56 3.16 7.88 -6.61
N TYR A 57 2.91 8.97 -7.31
CA TYR A 57 2.81 8.95 -8.76
C TYR A 57 3.36 10.24 -9.34
N ILE A 58 3.76 10.18 -10.61
CA ILE A 58 4.20 11.35 -11.35
C ILE A 58 2.96 11.89 -12.07
N PRO A 59 2.62 13.19 -11.89
CA PRO A 59 1.46 13.77 -12.57
C PRO A 59 1.52 13.54 -14.09
N GLU A 60 0.39 13.15 -14.67
CA GLU A 60 0.33 12.77 -16.10
C GLU A 60 0.55 13.90 -17.09
N LYS A 61 0.60 15.12 -16.62
CA LYS A 61 0.72 16.31 -17.45
C LYS A 61 2.13 16.42 -18.03
N SER A 62 2.25 16.23 -19.34
CA SER A 62 3.53 16.38 -20.07
C SER A 62 4.64 15.42 -19.63
N LEU A 63 4.28 14.15 -19.43
CA LEU A 63 5.27 13.14 -19.05
C LEU A 63 6.30 12.87 -20.15
N SER A 64 7.57 12.76 -19.76
CA SER A 64 8.61 12.21 -20.60
C SER A 64 8.42 10.69 -20.73
N ALA A 65 9.10 10.05 -21.70
CA ALA A 65 9.05 8.59 -21.86
C ALA A 65 9.53 7.87 -20.60
N ALA A 66 10.59 8.36 -19.97
CA ALA A 66 11.12 7.79 -18.73
C ALA A 66 10.13 7.90 -17.57
N GLU A 67 9.40 9.01 -17.48
CA GLU A 67 8.37 9.21 -16.45
C GLU A 67 7.17 8.31 -16.67
N ARG A 68 6.77 8.07 -17.92
CA ARG A 68 5.70 7.13 -18.25
C ARG A 68 6.08 5.70 -17.84
N GLU A 69 7.31 5.27 -18.13
CA GLU A 69 7.81 3.96 -17.70
C GLU A 69 7.83 3.87 -16.17
N SER A 70 8.22 4.94 -15.49
CA SER A 70 8.23 4.99 -14.03
C SER A 70 6.83 4.86 -13.44
N ASN A 71 5.83 5.51 -14.04
CA ASN A 71 4.44 5.36 -13.59
C ASN A 71 3.92 3.93 -13.79
N ILE A 72 4.26 3.29 -14.90
CA ILE A 72 3.91 1.89 -15.15
C ILE A 72 4.55 1.00 -14.08
N LYS A 73 5.82 1.24 -13.78
CA LYS A 73 6.55 0.50 -12.74
C LYS A 73 5.89 0.65 -11.37
N LEU A 74 5.47 1.87 -11.02
CA LEU A 74 4.76 2.14 -9.77
C LEU A 74 3.41 1.43 -9.72
N GLU A 75 2.67 1.44 -10.82
CA GLU A 75 1.38 0.76 -10.92
C GLU A 75 1.52 -0.74 -10.72
N LEU A 76 2.47 -1.37 -11.40
CA LEU A 76 2.74 -2.80 -11.26
C LEU A 76 3.17 -3.14 -9.83
N ALA A 77 4.05 -2.33 -9.25
CA ALA A 77 4.49 -2.52 -7.86
C ALA A 77 3.32 -2.36 -6.86
N SER A 78 2.39 -1.44 -7.14
CA SER A 78 1.22 -1.25 -6.28
C SER A 78 0.29 -2.46 -6.30
N ILE A 79 0.13 -3.12 -7.45
CA ILE A 79 -0.65 -4.36 -7.56
C ILE A 79 -0.02 -5.47 -6.72
N GLU A 80 1.29 -5.63 -6.79
CA GLU A 80 2.03 -6.60 -5.98
C GLU A 80 1.88 -6.34 -4.49
N VAL A 81 1.99 -5.07 -4.08
CA VAL A 81 1.84 -4.67 -2.68
C VAL A 81 0.42 -4.95 -2.18
N ARG A 82 -0.61 -4.62 -2.96
CA ARG A 82 -2.00 -4.92 -2.60
C ARG A 82 -2.21 -6.42 -2.43
N HIS A 83 -1.68 -7.22 -3.33
CA HIS A 83 -1.76 -8.68 -3.22
C HIS A 83 -1.10 -9.16 -1.93
N SER A 84 0.08 -8.65 -1.61
CA SER A 84 0.78 -8.95 -0.37
C SER A 84 -0.03 -8.57 0.87
N ILE A 85 -0.67 -7.40 0.86
CA ILE A 85 -1.53 -6.93 1.96
C ILE A 85 -2.71 -7.89 2.15
N TYR A 86 -3.38 -8.31 1.09
CA TYR A 86 -4.49 -9.26 1.16
C TYR A 86 -4.05 -10.60 1.73
N GLN A 87 -2.88 -11.10 1.32
CA GLN A 87 -2.33 -12.35 1.86
C GLN A 87 -2.05 -12.23 3.36
N ARG A 88 -1.50 -11.10 3.79
CA ARG A 88 -1.21 -10.85 5.21
C ARG A 88 -2.50 -10.74 6.03
N ILE A 89 -3.52 -10.05 5.52
CA ILE A 89 -4.83 -9.95 6.18
C ILE A 89 -5.47 -11.33 6.29
N LEU A 90 -5.46 -12.11 5.22
CA LEU A 90 -6.01 -13.46 5.21
C LEU A 90 -5.34 -14.35 6.26
N SER A 91 -4.00 -14.29 6.35
CA SER A 91 -3.24 -15.02 7.35
C SER A 91 -3.64 -14.62 8.77
N LYS A 92 -3.84 -13.33 9.02
CA LYS A 92 -4.26 -12.83 10.34
C LYS A 92 -5.68 -13.29 10.69
N LYS A 93 -6.59 -13.30 9.73
CA LYS A 93 -7.96 -13.84 9.93
C LYS A 93 -7.92 -15.30 10.30
N MET A 94 -7.08 -16.09 9.68
CA MET A 94 -6.94 -17.51 9.98
C MET A 94 -6.39 -17.75 11.39
N GLN A 95 -5.56 -16.86 11.90
CA GLN A 95 -5.01 -16.97 13.26
C GLN A 95 -6.03 -16.67 14.35
N LEU A 96 -7.14 -15.98 14.00
CA LEU A 96 -8.20 -15.64 14.96
C LEU A 96 -9.19 -16.78 15.19
N ASN A 97 -9.14 -17.82 14.40
CA ASN A 97 -10.05 -18.97 14.51
C ASN A 97 -9.47 -20.09 15.37
#